data_ee40d154ac09b3f5454984d9b5f307b4
#
_entry.id   ee40d154ac09b3f5454984d9b5f307b4
#
_cell.length_a   1.000
_cell.length_b   1.000
_cell.length_c   1.000
_cell.angle_alpha   90.00
_cell.angle_beta   90.00
_cell.angle_gamma   90.00
#
_symmetry.space_group_name_H-M   'P 1'
#
loop_
_entity.id
_entity.type
_entity.pdbx_description
1 polymer ?
#
loop_
_entity_poly.entity_id
_entity_poly.type
_entity_poly.pdbx_seq_one_letter_code
_entity_poly.pdbx_strand_id
1 'polypeptide(L)'
;SQGYDLLGCAQTGTGKTAAFLLPILNKLSEGGHPEDAINCVIMSPTRELAQQIDQQMEGFSYFMPVSSVAVYGGNDGILFEQQKKGLMLGADVVIATPGRLIAHLSLGYVDLSRVSYFILDEADRMLDMGFYEDIMQIVKYLPKERQTIMFSATMPAKIQQLANTILNNPAEVKLAV
;
A
#
# COMPACT_ATOMS: atom_id res chain seq x y z
N SER A 1 -5.91 -11.06 11.64
CA SER A 1 -6.81 -11.07 10.51
C SER A 1 -6.86 -12.45 9.90
N GLN A 2 -8.02 -12.88 9.46
CA GLN A 2 -8.28 -14.24 8.99
C GLN A 2 -8.13 -14.39 7.48
N GLY A 3 -7.36 -13.50 6.84
CA GLY A 3 -7.16 -13.59 5.41
C GLY A 3 -8.33 -13.09 4.57
N TYR A 4 -9.27 -12.37 5.14
CA TYR A 4 -10.35 -11.74 4.41
C TYR A 4 -9.88 -10.44 3.78
N ASP A 5 -10.29 -10.20 2.53
CA ASP A 5 -10.13 -8.89 1.93
C ASP A 5 -11.16 -7.93 2.56
N LEU A 6 -10.80 -6.66 2.65
CA LEU A 6 -11.65 -5.64 3.27
C LEU A 6 -11.91 -4.50 2.31
N LEU A 7 -13.17 -4.08 2.27
CA LEU A 7 -13.58 -2.84 1.63
C LEU A 7 -14.09 -1.91 2.73
N GLY A 8 -13.31 -0.89 3.05
CA GLY A 8 -13.64 0.06 4.10
C GLY A 8 -14.16 1.37 3.55
N CYS A 9 -15.33 1.80 4.04
CA CYS A 9 -15.84 3.13 3.76
C CYS A 9 -15.45 4.04 4.91
N ALA A 10 -14.53 4.97 4.64
CA ALA A 10 -14.00 5.88 5.66
C ALA A 10 -13.65 7.22 5.03
N GLN A 11 -14.02 8.29 5.71
CA GLN A 11 -13.53 9.60 5.35
C GLN A 11 -12.03 9.69 5.65
N THR A 12 -11.34 10.43 4.80
CA THR A 12 -9.90 10.57 4.82
C THR A 12 -9.41 11.18 6.13
N GLY A 13 -8.45 10.51 6.73
CA GLY A 13 -7.78 11.01 7.92
C GLY A 13 -6.63 10.07 8.24
N THR A 14 -5.47 10.63 8.51
CA THR A 14 -4.25 9.87 8.78
C THR A 14 -4.39 8.93 9.96
N GLY A 15 -5.21 9.30 10.96
CA GLY A 15 -5.42 8.45 12.13
C GLY A 15 -6.12 7.12 11.83
N LYS A 16 -6.94 7.07 10.79
CA LYS A 16 -7.65 5.84 10.41
C LYS A 16 -6.75 4.84 9.71
N THR A 17 -5.87 5.33 8.85
CA THR A 17 -4.87 4.49 8.19
C THR A 17 -3.96 3.86 9.22
N ALA A 18 -3.50 4.63 10.20
CA ALA A 18 -2.66 4.13 11.29
C ALA A 18 -3.34 2.99 12.06
N ALA A 19 -4.64 3.15 12.35
CA ALA A 19 -5.40 2.12 13.09
C ALA A 19 -5.44 0.79 12.36
N PHE A 20 -5.48 0.80 11.02
CA PHE A 20 -5.45 -0.42 10.22
C PHE A 20 -4.06 -0.98 10.02
N LEU A 21 -3.04 -0.14 10.04
CA LEU A 21 -1.66 -0.58 9.89
C LEU A 21 -1.15 -1.33 11.12
N LEU A 22 -1.59 -0.94 12.31
CA LEU A 22 -1.07 -1.54 13.54
C LEU A 22 -1.18 -3.07 13.58
N PRO A 23 -2.34 -3.69 13.28
CA PRO A 23 -2.42 -5.16 13.26
C PRO A 23 -1.48 -5.80 12.24
N ILE A 24 -1.32 -5.18 11.08
CA ILE A 24 -0.44 -5.69 10.02
C ILE A 24 1.01 -5.61 10.48
N LEU A 25 1.42 -4.48 11.06
CA LEU A 25 2.76 -4.28 11.58
C LEU A 25 3.07 -5.25 12.71
N ASN A 26 2.10 -5.51 13.59
CA ASN A 26 2.25 -6.50 14.65
C ASN A 26 2.52 -7.89 14.07
N LYS A 27 1.77 -8.28 13.05
CA LYS A 27 2.00 -9.57 12.38
C LYS A 27 3.38 -9.65 11.75
N LEU A 28 3.81 -8.60 11.07
CA LEU A 28 5.13 -8.56 10.46
C LEU A 28 6.25 -8.61 11.52
N SER A 29 6.05 -7.97 12.67
CA SER A 29 7.04 -7.95 13.75
C SER A 29 7.14 -9.28 14.50
N GLU A 30 6.09 -10.11 14.45
CA GLU A 30 6.09 -11.43 15.07
C GLU A 30 6.96 -12.45 14.33
N GLY A 31 7.38 -12.12 13.11
CA GLY A 31 8.14 -13.05 12.29
C GLY A 31 7.25 -13.98 11.46
N GLY A 32 7.86 -14.97 10.81
CA GLY A 32 7.13 -15.90 9.95
C GLY A 32 6.85 -15.37 8.55
N HIS A 33 7.35 -14.21 8.22
CA HIS A 33 7.32 -13.62 6.87
C HIS A 33 8.74 -13.56 6.30
N PRO A 34 8.91 -13.50 4.97
CA PRO A 34 10.23 -13.42 4.37
C PRO A 34 11.01 -12.18 4.81
N GLU A 35 12.24 -12.37 5.26
CA GLU A 35 13.16 -11.27 5.53
C GLU A 35 13.74 -10.75 4.24
N ASP A 36 14.13 -9.47 4.24
CA ASP A 36 14.71 -8.80 3.08
C ASP A 36 13.79 -8.87 1.84
N ALA A 37 12.48 -8.90 2.06
CA ALA A 37 11.47 -8.92 1.02
C ALA A 37 10.39 -7.89 1.33
N ILE A 38 9.71 -7.42 0.28
CA ILE A 38 8.58 -6.53 0.43
C ILE A 38 7.35 -7.35 0.80
N ASN A 39 6.80 -7.11 1.99
CA ASN A 39 5.67 -7.88 2.53
C ASN A 39 4.35 -7.12 2.47
N CYS A 40 4.40 -5.79 2.41
CA CYS A 40 3.22 -4.95 2.39
C CYS A 40 3.43 -3.78 1.43
N VAL A 41 2.45 -3.50 0.59
CA VAL A 41 2.45 -2.33 -0.30
C VAL A 41 1.23 -1.49 0.02
N ILE A 42 1.44 -0.22 0.33
CA ILE A 42 0.39 0.75 0.59
C ILE A 42 0.40 1.78 -0.55
N MET A 43 -0.70 1.81 -1.31
CA MET A 43 -0.86 2.75 -2.40
C MET A 43 -1.58 4.00 -1.91
N SER A 44 -1.08 5.14 -2.32
CA SER A 44 -1.58 6.45 -1.91
C SER A 44 -1.69 7.36 -3.13
N PRO A 45 -2.73 8.20 -3.24
CA PRO A 45 -2.92 9.02 -4.46
C PRO A 45 -1.90 10.14 -4.61
N THR A 46 -1.35 10.66 -3.51
CA THR A 46 -0.48 11.82 -3.54
C THR A 46 0.79 11.60 -2.75
N ARG A 47 1.81 12.32 -3.15
CA ARG A 47 3.09 12.38 -2.45
C ARG A 47 2.91 12.81 -0.98
N GLU A 48 2.07 13.82 -0.74
CA GLU A 48 1.83 14.35 0.59
C GLU A 48 1.24 13.29 1.53
N LEU A 49 0.27 12.52 1.04
CA LEU A 49 -0.33 11.46 1.82
C LEU A 49 0.67 10.32 2.05
N ALA A 50 1.45 9.97 1.04
CA ALA A 50 2.50 8.96 1.19
C ALA A 50 3.52 9.37 2.26
N GLN A 51 3.92 10.64 2.28
CA GLN A 51 4.84 11.16 3.29
C GLN A 51 4.23 11.11 4.70
N GLN A 52 2.94 11.41 4.83
CA GLN A 52 2.26 11.34 6.13
C GLN A 52 2.22 9.91 6.68
N ILE A 53 1.93 8.94 5.81
CA ILE A 53 1.93 7.53 6.20
C ILE A 53 3.33 7.10 6.61
N ASP A 54 4.34 7.50 5.85
CA ASP A 54 5.73 7.19 6.15
C ASP A 54 6.17 7.75 7.51
N GLN A 55 5.77 8.97 7.85
CA GLN A 55 6.04 9.55 9.15
C GLN A 55 5.41 8.75 10.29
N GLN A 56 4.19 8.26 10.10
CA GLN A 56 3.55 7.40 11.08
C GLN A 56 4.29 6.06 11.23
N MET A 57 4.77 5.52 10.11
CA MET A 57 5.58 4.30 10.12
C MET A 57 6.88 4.48 10.90
N GLU A 58 7.54 5.61 10.75
CA GLU A 58 8.75 5.90 11.54
C GLU A 58 8.47 5.88 13.03
N GLY A 59 7.32 6.43 13.46
CA GLY A 59 6.91 6.39 14.85
C GLY A 59 6.72 4.95 15.35
N PHE A 60 6.11 4.09 14.56
CA PHE A 60 5.90 2.69 14.93
C PHE A 60 7.20 1.89 14.95
N SER A 61 8.17 2.22 14.10
CA SER A 61 9.43 1.49 14.01
C SER A 61 10.28 1.59 15.27
N TYR A 62 10.01 2.57 16.15
CA TYR A 62 10.65 2.63 17.46
C TYR A 62 10.29 1.42 18.34
N PHE A 63 9.11 0.84 18.14
CA PHE A 63 8.58 -0.22 18.98
C PHE A 63 8.53 -1.57 18.28
N MET A 64 8.67 -1.58 16.97
CA MET A 64 8.54 -2.79 16.14
C MET A 64 9.66 -2.86 15.11
N PRO A 65 10.32 -4.02 14.95
CA PRO A 65 11.40 -4.18 13.96
C PRO A 65 10.84 -4.34 12.54
N VAL A 66 10.18 -3.32 12.04
CA VAL A 66 9.60 -3.29 10.69
C VAL A 66 10.20 -2.13 9.91
N SER A 67 10.78 -2.42 8.75
CA SER A 67 11.37 -1.42 7.88
C SER A 67 10.36 -0.89 6.86
N SER A 68 10.52 0.35 6.44
CA SER A 68 9.65 0.96 5.43
C SER A 68 10.44 1.84 4.47
N VAL A 69 9.88 2.00 3.27
CA VAL A 69 10.38 2.96 2.28
C VAL A 69 9.22 3.66 1.61
N ALA A 70 9.33 4.97 1.46
CA ALA A 70 8.34 5.77 0.74
C ALA A 70 8.82 6.01 -0.69
N VAL A 71 7.92 5.78 -1.65
CA VAL A 71 8.22 5.81 -3.08
C VAL A 71 7.24 6.76 -3.76
N TYR A 72 7.68 7.98 -4.04
CA TYR A 72 6.83 9.00 -4.64
C TYR A 72 7.63 9.87 -5.61
N GLY A 73 6.91 10.59 -6.47
CA GLY A 73 7.50 11.42 -7.50
C GLY A 73 8.10 12.71 -6.98
N GLY A 74 9.14 13.16 -7.65
CA GLY A 74 9.84 14.41 -7.44
C GLY A 74 10.86 14.57 -8.55
N ASN A 75 11.39 15.79 -8.72
CA ASN A 75 12.35 16.09 -9.78
C ASN A 75 13.80 15.79 -9.38
N ASP A 76 13.99 15.03 -8.32
CA ASP A 76 15.31 14.78 -7.75
C ASP A 76 15.77 13.35 -8.06
N GLY A 77 16.82 13.25 -8.88
CA GLY A 77 17.42 11.95 -9.20
C GLY A 77 18.05 11.27 -7.98
N ILE A 78 18.50 12.03 -6.98
CA ILE A 78 19.02 11.48 -5.73
C ILE A 78 17.90 10.74 -4.98
N LEU A 79 16.72 11.34 -4.93
CA LEU A 79 15.56 10.71 -4.31
C LEU A 79 15.20 9.38 -5.00
N PHE A 80 15.23 9.36 -6.33
CA PHE A 80 14.97 8.15 -7.09
C PHE A 80 15.95 7.03 -6.73
N GLU A 81 17.24 7.37 -6.66
CA GLU A 81 18.28 6.39 -6.32
C GLU A 81 18.16 5.88 -4.88
N GLN A 82 17.75 6.74 -3.94
CA GLN A 82 17.50 6.32 -2.57
C GLN A 82 16.31 5.36 -2.49
N GLN A 83 15.24 5.66 -3.21
CA GLN A 83 14.07 4.78 -3.30
C GLN A 83 14.46 3.42 -3.90
N LYS A 84 15.25 3.43 -4.96
CA LYS A 84 15.74 2.21 -5.61
C LYS A 84 16.49 1.33 -4.61
N LYS A 85 17.39 1.91 -3.83
CA LYS A 85 18.15 1.16 -2.82
C LYS A 85 17.24 0.51 -1.78
N GLY A 86 16.24 1.26 -1.27
CA GLY A 86 15.29 0.72 -0.31
C GLY A 86 14.46 -0.42 -0.88
N LEU A 87 14.03 -0.29 -2.13
CA LEU A 87 13.25 -1.34 -2.80
C LEU A 87 14.09 -2.59 -3.06
N MET A 88 15.33 -2.43 -3.45
CA MET A 88 16.25 -3.55 -3.69
C MET A 88 16.63 -4.29 -2.41
N LEU A 89 16.76 -3.58 -1.30
CA LEU A 89 17.02 -4.20 0.00
C LEU A 89 15.82 -4.99 0.53
N GLY A 90 14.63 -4.73 0.01
CA GLY A 90 13.42 -5.43 0.44
C GLY A 90 12.89 -4.93 1.76
N ALA A 91 12.56 -3.63 1.84
CA ALA A 91 11.87 -3.08 3.00
C ALA A 91 10.54 -3.81 3.22
N ASP A 92 10.17 -4.07 4.47
CA ASP A 92 8.93 -4.79 4.80
C ASP A 92 7.70 -4.10 4.23
N VAL A 93 7.64 -2.78 4.33
CA VAL A 93 6.51 -1.97 3.89
C VAL A 93 6.96 -0.94 2.88
N VAL A 94 6.28 -0.90 1.75
CA VAL A 94 6.47 0.11 0.72
C VAL A 94 5.23 1.00 0.68
N ILE A 95 5.42 2.31 0.82
CA ILE A 95 4.35 3.30 0.73
C ILE A 95 4.58 4.06 -0.57
N ALA A 96 3.65 3.97 -1.52
CA ALA A 96 3.94 4.43 -2.87
C ALA A 96 2.80 5.22 -3.50
N THR A 97 3.17 6.17 -4.35
CA THR A 97 2.25 6.70 -5.36
C THR A 97 2.33 5.84 -6.62
N PRO A 98 1.22 5.66 -7.36
CA PRO A 98 1.17 4.67 -8.43
C PRO A 98 2.22 4.85 -9.52
N GLY A 99 2.34 6.05 -10.07
CA GLY A 99 3.25 6.29 -11.19
C GLY A 99 4.72 6.07 -10.84
N ARG A 100 5.15 6.47 -9.65
CA ARG A 100 6.54 6.30 -9.22
C ARG A 100 6.87 4.83 -8.96
N LEU A 101 5.93 4.07 -8.38
CA LEU A 101 6.15 2.64 -8.18
C LEU A 101 6.29 1.91 -9.52
N ILE A 102 5.44 2.25 -10.50
CA ILE A 102 5.54 1.67 -11.85
C ILE A 102 6.89 1.99 -12.47
N ALA A 103 7.38 3.22 -12.31
CA ALA A 103 8.69 3.60 -12.84
C ALA A 103 9.80 2.68 -12.30
N HIS A 104 9.78 2.36 -11.02
CA HIS A 104 10.73 1.40 -10.45
C HIS A 104 10.48 -0.02 -10.93
N LEU A 105 9.23 -0.47 -10.97
CA LEU A 105 8.87 -1.82 -11.43
C LEU A 105 9.33 -2.06 -12.86
N SER A 106 9.18 -1.07 -13.74
CA SER A 106 9.55 -1.16 -15.15
C SER A 106 11.04 -1.40 -15.36
N LEU A 107 11.87 -1.03 -14.40
CA LEU A 107 13.31 -1.22 -14.48
C LEU A 107 13.77 -2.62 -14.04
N GLY A 108 12.86 -3.44 -13.52
CA GLY A 108 13.06 -4.88 -13.32
C GLY A 108 13.73 -5.29 -12.02
N TYR A 109 14.01 -4.39 -11.10
CA TYR A 109 14.71 -4.72 -9.85
C TYR A 109 13.80 -4.84 -8.64
N VAL A 110 12.50 -4.63 -8.79
CA VAL A 110 11.55 -4.70 -7.67
C VAL A 110 10.84 -6.04 -7.69
N ASP A 111 10.89 -6.76 -6.57
CA ASP A 111 10.21 -8.05 -6.41
C ASP A 111 9.02 -7.89 -5.47
N LEU A 112 7.80 -8.01 -5.99
CA LEU A 112 6.56 -7.98 -5.23
C LEU A 112 5.96 -9.37 -5.03
N SER A 113 6.65 -10.44 -5.40
CA SER A 113 6.11 -11.80 -5.34
C SER A 113 5.85 -12.31 -3.92
N ARG A 114 6.43 -11.66 -2.92
CA ARG A 114 6.29 -12.03 -1.51
C ARG A 114 5.29 -11.16 -0.75
N VAL A 115 4.63 -10.23 -1.44
CA VAL A 115 3.66 -9.32 -0.81
C VAL A 115 2.47 -10.12 -0.30
N SER A 116 2.19 -10.00 1.00
CA SER A 116 1.03 -10.61 1.64
C SER A 116 -0.09 -9.62 1.91
N TYR A 117 0.21 -8.32 1.92
CA TYR A 117 -0.78 -7.26 2.16
C TYR A 117 -0.67 -6.18 1.09
N PHE A 118 -1.77 -5.92 0.41
CA PHE A 118 -1.88 -4.83 -0.56
C PHE A 118 -3.00 -3.89 -0.13
N ILE A 119 -2.65 -2.63 0.12
CA ILE A 119 -3.58 -1.64 0.68
C ILE A 119 -3.71 -0.47 -0.28
N LEU A 120 -4.95 -0.14 -0.63
CA LEU A 120 -5.28 1.07 -1.40
C LEU A 120 -5.93 2.07 -0.46
N ASP A 121 -5.26 3.19 -0.21
CA ASP A 121 -5.80 4.27 0.60
C ASP A 121 -6.34 5.37 -0.31
N GLU A 122 -7.51 5.91 0.02
CA GLU A 122 -8.22 6.89 -0.81
C GLU A 122 -8.40 6.42 -2.27
N ALA A 123 -8.95 5.20 -2.41
CA ALA A 123 -9.10 4.59 -3.73
C ALA A 123 -9.95 5.43 -4.70
N ASP A 124 -11.01 6.08 -4.20
CA ASP A 124 -11.85 6.95 -5.01
C ASP A 124 -11.05 8.13 -5.58
N ARG A 125 -10.16 8.71 -4.79
CA ARG A 125 -9.29 9.79 -5.23
C ARG A 125 -8.30 9.30 -6.28
N MET A 126 -7.73 8.10 -6.11
CA MET A 126 -6.84 7.53 -7.13
C MET A 126 -7.57 7.36 -8.47
N LEU A 127 -8.81 6.87 -8.46
CA LEU A 127 -9.59 6.72 -9.67
C LEU A 127 -9.93 8.08 -10.31
N ASP A 128 -10.27 9.07 -9.49
CA ASP A 128 -10.54 10.43 -9.99
C ASP A 128 -9.31 11.07 -10.63
N MET A 129 -8.12 10.71 -10.17
CA MET A 129 -6.86 11.17 -10.74
C MET A 129 -6.40 10.37 -11.96
N GLY A 130 -7.16 9.37 -12.38
CA GLY A 130 -6.86 8.57 -13.56
C GLY A 130 -5.90 7.41 -13.33
N PHE A 131 -5.76 6.92 -12.11
CA PHE A 131 -4.78 5.88 -11.78
C PHE A 131 -5.32 4.45 -11.93
N TYR A 132 -6.48 4.25 -12.54
CA TYR A 132 -7.03 2.90 -12.70
C TYR A 132 -6.05 1.95 -13.39
N GLU A 133 -5.51 2.34 -14.53
CA GLU A 133 -4.59 1.50 -15.29
C GLU A 133 -3.31 1.24 -14.51
N ASP A 134 -2.83 2.25 -13.78
CA ASP A 134 -1.63 2.12 -12.96
C ASP A 134 -1.85 1.11 -11.83
N ILE A 135 -2.99 1.16 -11.17
CA ILE A 135 -3.35 0.19 -10.13
C ILE A 135 -3.37 -1.22 -10.72
N MET A 136 -4.03 -1.40 -11.87
CA MET A 136 -4.14 -2.71 -12.51
C MET A 136 -2.78 -3.23 -12.96
N GLN A 137 -1.90 -2.36 -13.42
CA GLN A 137 -0.54 -2.73 -13.79
C GLN A 137 0.26 -3.22 -12.57
N ILE A 138 0.14 -2.54 -11.44
CA ILE A 138 0.80 -2.95 -10.20
C ILE A 138 0.27 -4.30 -9.71
N VAL A 139 -1.04 -4.50 -9.78
CA VAL A 139 -1.68 -5.75 -9.35
C VAL A 139 -1.12 -6.97 -10.09
N LYS A 140 -0.70 -6.80 -11.34
CA LYS A 140 -0.10 -7.90 -12.11
C LYS A 140 1.22 -8.41 -11.53
N TYR A 141 1.93 -7.59 -10.76
CA TYR A 141 3.18 -7.98 -10.11
C TYR A 141 2.95 -8.66 -8.76
N LEU A 142 1.72 -8.63 -8.24
CA LEU A 142 1.38 -9.17 -6.92
C LEU A 142 1.03 -10.66 -7.01
N PRO A 143 1.29 -11.43 -5.94
CA PRO A 143 0.80 -12.81 -5.89
C PRO A 143 -0.72 -12.83 -5.77
N LYS A 144 -1.33 -13.91 -6.26
CA LYS A 144 -2.78 -14.11 -6.13
C LYS A 144 -3.19 -14.30 -4.69
N GLU A 145 -2.39 -15.01 -3.92
CA GLU A 145 -2.63 -15.20 -2.49
C GLU A 145 -2.07 -14.00 -1.75
N ARG A 146 -2.96 -13.09 -1.43
CA ARG A 146 -2.65 -11.89 -0.65
C ARG A 146 -3.93 -11.42 0.04
N GLN A 147 -3.78 -10.64 1.08
CA GLN A 147 -4.90 -9.89 1.63
C GLN A 147 -4.91 -8.50 1.02
N THR A 148 -6.04 -8.11 0.41
CA THR A 148 -6.21 -6.80 -0.20
C THR A 148 -7.19 -5.98 0.62
N ILE A 149 -6.80 -4.77 0.97
CA ILE A 149 -7.61 -3.85 1.77
C ILE A 149 -7.77 -2.57 0.98
N MET A 150 -9.00 -2.13 0.78
CA MET A 150 -9.29 -0.93 0.04
C MET A 150 -10.11 0.04 0.89
N PHE A 151 -9.64 1.28 0.98
CA PHE A 151 -10.34 2.36 1.68
C PHE A 151 -10.80 3.40 0.68
N SER A 152 -12.06 3.82 0.82
CA SER A 152 -12.64 4.85 -0.02
C SER A 152 -13.65 5.65 0.80
N ALA A 153 -13.66 6.97 0.62
CA ALA A 153 -14.65 7.83 1.28
C ALA A 153 -16.01 7.72 0.62
N THR A 154 -16.06 7.35 -0.66
CA THR A 154 -17.28 7.23 -1.45
C THR A 154 -17.35 5.85 -2.09
N MET A 155 -18.55 5.42 -2.45
CA MET A 155 -18.79 4.08 -3.05
C MET A 155 -19.52 4.17 -4.39
N PRO A 156 -19.02 4.95 -5.37
CA PRO A 156 -19.62 4.95 -6.70
C PRO A 156 -19.41 3.61 -7.40
N ALA A 157 -20.09 3.42 -8.54
CA ALA A 157 -20.00 2.16 -9.29
C ALA A 157 -18.55 1.81 -9.66
N LYS A 158 -17.74 2.78 -10.00
CA LYS A 158 -16.32 2.54 -10.37
C LYS A 158 -15.50 1.96 -9.21
N ILE A 159 -15.79 2.36 -7.97
CA ILE A 159 -15.13 1.79 -6.78
C ILE A 159 -15.58 0.36 -6.58
N GLN A 160 -16.88 0.08 -6.74
CA GLN A 160 -17.37 -1.29 -6.62
C GLN A 160 -16.81 -2.20 -7.71
N GLN A 161 -16.66 -1.69 -8.93
CA GLN A 161 -16.04 -2.44 -10.01
C GLN A 161 -14.57 -2.75 -9.70
N LEU A 162 -13.84 -1.76 -9.20
CA LEU A 162 -12.45 -1.99 -8.79
C LEU A 162 -12.37 -3.03 -7.67
N ALA A 163 -13.22 -2.91 -6.66
CA ALA A 163 -13.29 -3.87 -5.57
C ALA A 163 -13.58 -5.29 -6.09
N ASN A 164 -14.55 -5.45 -6.99
CA ASN A 164 -14.87 -6.74 -7.57
C ASN A 164 -13.71 -7.33 -8.37
N THR A 165 -12.87 -6.49 -8.93
CA THR A 165 -11.73 -6.92 -9.76
C THR A 165 -10.54 -7.36 -8.92
N ILE A 166 -10.22 -6.66 -7.83
CA ILE A 166 -8.98 -6.87 -7.09
C ILE A 166 -9.17 -7.48 -5.70
N LEU A 167 -10.39 -7.47 -5.16
CA LEU A 167 -10.70 -8.06 -3.85
C LEU A 167 -11.32 -9.44 -4.03
N ASN A 168 -11.02 -10.33 -3.10
CA ASN A 168 -11.58 -11.68 -3.07
C ASN A 168 -12.54 -11.80 -1.89
N ASN A 169 -13.85 -11.91 -2.16
CA ASN A 169 -14.91 -12.04 -1.15
C ASN A 169 -14.74 -11.05 0.00
N PRO A 170 -14.73 -9.72 -0.29
CA PRO A 170 -14.41 -8.75 0.74
C PRO A 170 -15.51 -8.62 1.79
N ALA A 171 -15.10 -8.40 3.04
CA ALA A 171 -15.98 -7.89 4.07
C ALA A 171 -16.09 -6.38 3.92
N GLU A 172 -17.30 -5.85 3.93
CA GLU A 172 -17.52 -4.41 3.89
C GLU A 172 -17.62 -3.87 5.32
N VAL A 173 -16.84 -2.82 5.60
CA VAL A 173 -16.79 -2.22 6.93
C VAL A 173 -16.99 -0.72 6.78
N LYS A 174 -17.93 -0.16 7.57
CA LYS A 174 -18.04 1.29 7.72
C LYS A 174 -17.26 1.70 8.95
N LEU A 175 -16.32 2.62 8.76
CA LEU A 175 -15.52 3.14 9.85
C LEU A 175 -16.20 4.39 10.41
N ALA A 176 -16.36 4.42 11.72
CA ALA A 176 -16.88 5.61 12.41
C ALA A 176 -15.90 6.77 12.25
N VAL A 177 -16.46 7.96 12.07
CA VAL A 177 -15.70 9.21 11.96
C VAL A 177 -15.14 9.58 13.33
#